data_fe375ccc28b53d1991b4d8744bb1d6ce
#
_entry.id   fe375ccc28b53d1991b4d8744bb1d6ce
#
_cell.length_a   1.000
_cell.length_b   1.000
_cell.length_c   1.000
_cell.angle_alpha   90.00
_cell.angle_beta   90.00
_cell.angle_gamma   90.00
#
_symmetry.space_group_name_H-M   'P 1'
#
loop_
_entity.id
_entity.type
_entity.pdbx_description
1 polymer ?
#
loop_
_entity_poly.entity_id
_entity_poly.type
_entity_poly.pdbx_seq_one_letter_code
_entity_poly.pdbx_strand_id
1 'polypeptide(L)'
;SKMTQQEFHERISSHFEGPKEYQNAFLNMCRYLSGQYDEEASFRELNAQVSKWEFERNRQHRHRIFYLALPPNVFVPVSGHLRMFCYSEGNVNRIVIEKPFGRDVDSCREMLTSMKKMWSENETFRIDHYLGKEMIKNILPFRFGNGFIEHMLNNSMVDNVQFTFKEPFGTEGRGGYFDKFGIIRDIQQNHLCQVFSLFTMDEPENFSPEAIRDAKVKLLRSVRPISKDHALLGQYTATEDKPGYKDDETVPKDSNTPTLSLIHISEP
;
A
#
# COMPACT_ATOMS: atom_id res chain seq x y z
N SER A 1 -16.60 16.21 -5.41
CA SER A 1 -17.96 16.51 -5.87
C SER A 1 -18.96 15.80 -4.97
N LYS A 2 -20.05 16.49 -4.62
CA LYS A 2 -21.14 15.87 -3.87
C LYS A 2 -21.88 14.92 -4.80
N MET A 3 -21.97 13.65 -4.44
CA MET A 3 -22.80 12.66 -5.13
C MET A 3 -24.04 12.37 -4.30
N THR A 4 -25.09 11.91 -4.94
CA THR A 4 -26.24 11.27 -4.27
C THR A 4 -25.92 9.82 -3.91
N GLN A 5 -26.71 9.22 -3.03
CA GLN A 5 -26.58 7.79 -2.71
C GLN A 5 -26.77 6.91 -3.95
N GLN A 6 -27.66 7.32 -4.87
CA GLN A 6 -27.92 6.59 -6.11
C GLN A 6 -26.71 6.65 -7.05
N GLU A 7 -26.17 7.83 -7.32
CA GLU A 7 -24.96 8.00 -8.15
C GLU A 7 -23.78 7.21 -7.59
N PHE A 8 -23.65 7.16 -6.26
CA PHE A 8 -22.64 6.32 -5.61
C PHE A 8 -22.87 4.83 -5.88
N HIS A 9 -24.10 4.33 -5.76
CA HIS A 9 -24.43 2.94 -6.04
C HIS A 9 -24.19 2.60 -7.51
N GLU A 10 -24.57 3.46 -8.44
CA GLU A 10 -24.33 3.28 -9.89
C GLU A 10 -22.83 3.19 -10.19
N ARG A 11 -22.04 4.08 -9.58
CA ARG A 11 -20.58 4.10 -9.77
C ARG A 11 -19.88 2.85 -9.26
N ILE A 12 -20.25 2.33 -8.09
CA ILE A 12 -19.62 1.11 -7.56
C ILE A 12 -20.12 -0.15 -8.24
N SER A 13 -21.41 -0.18 -8.66
CA SER A 13 -22.01 -1.34 -9.32
C SER A 13 -21.44 -1.60 -10.72
N SER A 14 -20.89 -0.59 -11.39
CA SER A 14 -20.25 -0.74 -12.70
C SER A 14 -19.02 -1.65 -12.68
N HIS A 15 -18.48 -1.93 -11.51
CA HIS A 15 -17.30 -2.79 -11.31
C HIS A 15 -17.65 -4.17 -10.72
N PHE A 16 -18.93 -4.46 -10.53
CA PHE A 16 -19.34 -5.74 -9.95
C PHE A 16 -19.52 -6.82 -10.99
N GLU A 17 -18.99 -7.98 -10.66
CA GLU A 17 -19.24 -9.24 -11.35
C GLU A 17 -20.08 -10.17 -10.47
N GLY A 18 -20.83 -11.08 -11.08
CA GLY A 18 -21.59 -12.09 -10.36
C GLY A 18 -23.10 -11.83 -10.28
N PRO A 19 -23.85 -12.66 -9.52
CA PRO A 19 -25.31 -12.59 -9.44
C PRO A 19 -25.83 -11.27 -8.87
N LYS A 20 -26.88 -10.73 -9.51
CA LYS A 20 -27.51 -9.44 -9.10
C LYS A 20 -28.01 -9.43 -7.66
N GLU A 21 -28.40 -10.57 -7.13
CA GLU A 21 -28.87 -10.70 -5.75
C GLU A 21 -27.75 -10.31 -4.76
N TYR A 22 -26.54 -10.83 -4.95
CA TYR A 22 -25.39 -10.48 -4.11
C TYR A 22 -24.94 -9.03 -4.30
N GLN A 23 -25.02 -8.53 -5.53
CA GLN A 23 -24.75 -7.11 -5.82
C GLN A 23 -25.71 -6.20 -5.03
N ASN A 24 -27.03 -6.48 -5.10
CA ASN A 24 -28.03 -5.71 -4.39
C ASN A 24 -27.87 -5.80 -2.86
N ALA A 25 -27.58 -7.00 -2.34
CA ALA A 25 -27.33 -7.19 -0.91
C ALA A 25 -26.12 -6.35 -0.45
N PHE A 26 -25.05 -6.32 -1.24
CA PHE A 26 -23.86 -5.51 -0.96
C PHE A 26 -24.17 -4.00 -1.05
N LEU A 27 -24.82 -3.54 -2.10
CA LEU A 27 -25.21 -2.12 -2.27
C LEU A 27 -26.07 -1.62 -1.10
N ASN A 28 -26.97 -2.46 -0.60
CA ASN A 28 -27.79 -2.14 0.56
C ASN A 28 -26.98 -1.95 1.85
N MET A 29 -25.75 -2.46 1.91
CA MET A 29 -24.81 -2.22 3.01
C MET A 29 -23.93 -0.98 2.80
N CYS A 30 -23.85 -0.47 1.58
CA CYS A 30 -23.00 0.67 1.23
C CYS A 30 -23.75 1.99 1.45
N ARG A 31 -23.06 2.95 2.06
CA ARG A 31 -23.58 4.30 2.29
C ARG A 31 -22.55 5.33 1.84
N TYR A 32 -23.04 6.43 1.33
CA TYR A 32 -22.22 7.57 0.95
C TYR A 32 -22.52 8.77 1.85
N LEU A 33 -21.46 9.38 2.33
CA LEU A 33 -21.53 10.64 3.06
C LEU A 33 -20.46 11.59 2.51
N SER A 34 -20.84 12.81 2.13
CA SER A 34 -19.91 13.84 1.70
C SER A 34 -19.46 14.68 2.88
N GLY A 35 -18.16 14.95 2.99
CA GLY A 35 -17.60 15.82 4.03
C GLY A 35 -16.26 16.42 3.60
N GLN A 36 -15.77 17.37 4.38
CA GLN A 36 -14.46 17.97 4.20
C GLN A 36 -13.45 17.31 5.16
N TYR A 37 -12.19 17.22 4.73
CA TYR A 37 -11.14 16.54 5.50
C TYR A 37 -10.63 17.33 6.70
N ASP A 38 -10.87 18.63 6.72
CA ASP A 38 -10.43 19.61 7.73
C ASP A 38 -11.55 20.12 8.63
N GLU A 39 -12.80 19.70 8.40
CA GLU A 39 -13.96 20.12 9.16
C GLU A 39 -14.42 19.10 10.20
N GLU A 40 -14.32 19.44 11.48
CA GLU A 40 -14.83 18.59 12.57
C GLU A 40 -16.30 18.19 12.41
N ALA A 41 -17.14 19.12 11.92
CA ALA A 41 -18.56 18.86 11.71
C ALA A 41 -18.80 17.67 10.77
N SER A 42 -17.98 17.52 9.74
CA SER A 42 -18.05 16.39 8.81
C SER A 42 -17.79 15.05 9.49
N PHE A 43 -16.85 15.00 10.43
CA PHE A 43 -16.54 13.76 11.18
C PHE A 43 -17.57 13.46 12.29
N ARG A 44 -18.14 14.48 12.91
CA ARG A 44 -19.26 14.32 13.86
C ARG A 44 -20.49 13.76 13.15
N GLU A 45 -20.81 14.27 11.97
CA GLU A 45 -21.89 13.73 11.12
C GLU A 45 -21.61 12.29 10.72
N LEU A 46 -20.38 11.99 10.26
CA LEU A 46 -19.96 10.62 9.93
C LEU A 46 -20.18 9.68 11.13
N ASN A 47 -19.75 10.09 12.32
CA ASN A 47 -19.92 9.27 13.52
C ASN A 47 -21.40 9.09 13.89
N ALA A 48 -22.22 10.13 13.76
CA ALA A 48 -23.65 10.04 14.02
C ALA A 48 -24.33 9.03 13.08
N GLN A 49 -24.02 9.08 11.79
CA GLN A 49 -24.55 8.15 10.80
C GLN A 49 -24.08 6.71 11.04
N VAL A 50 -22.78 6.49 11.27
CA VAL A 50 -22.23 5.17 11.56
C VAL A 50 -22.86 4.59 12.84
N SER A 51 -22.96 5.38 13.90
CA SER A 51 -23.57 4.96 15.17
C SER A 51 -25.06 4.60 15.04
N LYS A 52 -25.78 5.34 14.18
CA LYS A 52 -27.17 5.02 13.85
C LYS A 52 -27.26 3.64 13.17
N TRP A 53 -26.43 3.36 12.18
CA TRP A 53 -26.44 2.06 11.49
C TRP A 53 -26.00 0.90 12.38
N GLU A 54 -25.03 1.13 13.27
CA GLU A 54 -24.62 0.15 14.28
C GLU A 54 -25.78 -0.18 15.21
N PHE A 55 -26.56 0.81 15.64
CA PHE A 55 -27.73 0.64 16.46
C PHE A 55 -28.88 -0.11 15.74
N GLU A 56 -29.21 0.31 14.52
CA GLU A 56 -30.27 -0.31 13.69
C GLU A 56 -30.00 -1.80 13.43
N ARG A 57 -28.75 -2.21 13.39
CA ARG A 57 -28.33 -3.60 13.21
C ARG A 57 -28.16 -4.38 14.50
N ASN A 58 -28.56 -3.81 15.61
CA ASN A 58 -28.45 -4.41 16.97
C ASN A 58 -27.08 -5.03 17.25
N ARG A 59 -25.99 -4.31 16.91
CA ARG A 59 -24.62 -4.77 17.08
C ARG A 59 -24.18 -4.56 18.54
N GLN A 60 -23.85 -5.65 19.24
CA GLN A 60 -23.25 -5.59 20.58
C GLN A 60 -21.84 -5.00 20.54
N HIS A 61 -21.08 -5.31 19.47
CA HIS A 61 -19.75 -4.81 19.25
C HIS A 61 -19.71 -3.85 18.06
N ARG A 62 -19.08 -2.70 18.28
CA ARG A 62 -18.96 -1.61 17.30
C ARG A 62 -17.52 -1.51 16.81
N HIS A 63 -17.01 -2.61 16.26
CA HIS A 63 -15.67 -2.63 15.66
C HIS A 63 -15.65 -1.79 14.40
N ARG A 64 -14.64 -0.91 14.26
CA ARG A 64 -14.51 0.01 13.13
C ARG A 64 -13.17 -0.15 12.44
N ILE A 65 -13.19 -0.14 11.12
CA ILE A 65 -12.01 -0.09 10.27
C ILE A 65 -12.10 1.18 9.43
N PHE A 66 -11.10 2.03 9.55
CA PHE A 66 -10.96 3.27 8.78
C PHE A 66 -9.92 3.07 7.69
N TYR A 67 -10.38 2.98 6.45
CA TYR A 67 -9.51 2.78 5.29
C TYR A 67 -9.25 4.13 4.61
N LEU A 68 -8.00 4.61 4.64
CA LEU A 68 -7.61 5.89 4.08
C LEU A 68 -7.14 5.74 2.62
N ALA A 69 -8.08 5.67 1.68
CA ALA A 69 -7.82 5.77 0.24
C ALA A 69 -7.78 7.25 -0.18
N LEU A 70 -6.83 8.00 0.38
CA LEU A 70 -6.74 9.47 0.30
C LEU A 70 -5.35 9.90 -0.17
N PRO A 71 -5.19 11.16 -0.63
CA PRO A 71 -3.87 11.73 -0.84
C PRO A 71 -3.05 11.79 0.47
N PRO A 72 -1.73 11.50 0.43
CA PRO A 72 -0.91 11.38 1.64
C PRO A 72 -0.86 12.62 2.53
N ASN A 73 -0.99 13.80 1.95
CA ASN A 73 -0.96 15.07 2.67
C ASN A 73 -2.13 15.26 3.65
N VAL A 74 -3.22 14.50 3.51
CA VAL A 74 -4.38 14.55 4.41
C VAL A 74 -4.44 13.38 5.40
N PHE A 75 -3.52 12.42 5.36
CA PHE A 75 -3.53 11.27 6.27
C PHE A 75 -3.50 11.66 7.74
N VAL A 76 -2.58 12.52 8.13
CA VAL A 76 -2.41 12.94 9.53
C VAL A 76 -3.63 13.68 10.05
N PRO A 77 -4.13 14.77 9.41
CA PRO A 77 -5.31 15.47 9.90
C PRO A 77 -6.56 14.59 9.92
N VAL A 78 -6.82 13.80 8.87
CA VAL A 78 -7.98 12.89 8.82
C VAL A 78 -7.89 11.84 9.93
N SER A 79 -6.72 11.24 10.14
CA SER A 79 -6.53 10.25 11.20
C SER A 79 -6.77 10.84 12.59
N GLY A 80 -6.40 12.10 12.80
CA GLY A 80 -6.69 12.84 14.04
C GLY A 80 -8.18 13.05 14.25
N HIS A 81 -8.90 13.51 13.25
CA HIS A 81 -10.35 13.66 13.32
C HIS A 81 -11.08 12.33 13.52
N LEU A 82 -10.65 11.27 12.84
CA LEU A 82 -11.21 9.92 13.05
C LEU A 82 -10.97 9.44 14.49
N ARG A 83 -9.78 9.65 15.03
CA ARG A 83 -9.47 9.32 16.43
C ARG A 83 -10.35 10.09 17.40
N MET A 84 -10.52 11.38 17.18
CA MET A 84 -11.25 12.28 18.09
C MET A 84 -12.76 12.08 18.04
N PHE A 85 -13.33 11.88 16.85
CA PHE A 85 -14.78 11.94 16.65
C PHE A 85 -15.40 10.59 16.28
N CYS A 86 -14.66 9.67 15.71
CA CYS A 86 -15.19 8.41 15.17
C CYS A 86 -14.67 7.17 15.88
N TYR A 87 -13.77 7.30 16.83
CA TYR A 87 -13.22 6.16 17.57
C TYR A 87 -14.29 5.54 18.48
N SER A 88 -14.43 4.21 18.46
CA SER A 88 -15.40 3.48 19.27
C SER A 88 -14.72 2.93 20.52
N GLU A 89 -14.89 3.62 21.65
CA GLU A 89 -14.28 3.23 22.92
C GLU A 89 -14.76 1.82 23.36
N GLY A 90 -13.83 1.05 23.92
CA GLY A 90 -14.10 -0.33 24.36
C GLY A 90 -14.25 -1.35 23.24
N ASN A 91 -14.05 -0.95 21.99
CA ASN A 91 -14.14 -1.81 20.81
C ASN A 91 -12.83 -1.82 20.00
N VAL A 92 -12.72 -2.76 19.07
CA VAL A 92 -11.58 -2.81 18.16
C VAL A 92 -11.70 -1.70 17.11
N ASN A 93 -10.69 -0.83 17.04
CA ASN A 93 -10.57 0.16 16.00
C ASN A 93 -9.28 -0.11 15.21
N ARG A 94 -9.32 0.05 13.91
CA ARG A 94 -8.17 -0.14 13.03
C ARG A 94 -8.12 0.97 12.00
N ILE A 95 -6.93 1.49 11.76
CA ILE A 95 -6.68 2.44 10.68
C ILE A 95 -5.79 1.80 9.63
N VAL A 96 -6.24 1.84 8.38
CA VAL A 96 -5.54 1.28 7.23
C VAL A 96 -5.08 2.42 6.33
N ILE A 97 -3.79 2.45 6.02
CA ILE A 97 -3.14 3.52 5.29
C ILE A 97 -2.50 2.95 4.03
N GLU A 98 -2.76 3.60 2.90
CA GLU A 98 -2.15 3.30 1.62
C GLU A 98 -0.79 3.99 1.44
N LYS A 99 0.06 3.43 0.58
CA LYS A 99 1.27 4.11 0.13
C LYS A 99 0.94 5.39 -0.67
N PRO A 100 1.85 6.37 -0.71
CA PRO A 100 3.18 6.44 -0.12
C PRO A 100 3.18 6.88 1.34
N PHE A 101 4.12 6.34 2.13
CA PHE A 101 4.34 6.71 3.53
C PHE A 101 5.43 7.79 3.65
N GLY A 102 5.18 8.95 3.07
CA GLY A 102 6.17 10.00 2.87
C GLY A 102 6.91 9.86 1.52
N ARG A 103 7.71 10.87 1.18
CA ARG A 103 8.52 10.91 -0.03
C ARG A 103 9.94 10.39 0.19
N ASP A 104 10.45 10.57 1.40
CA ASP A 104 11.78 10.24 1.88
C ASP A 104 11.72 9.79 3.35
N VAL A 105 12.87 9.48 3.92
CA VAL A 105 12.97 8.97 5.29
C VAL A 105 12.48 9.99 6.31
N ASP A 106 12.74 11.28 6.10
CA ASP A 106 12.40 12.32 7.06
C ASP A 106 10.89 12.59 7.05
N SER A 107 10.28 12.78 5.90
CA SER A 107 8.82 12.94 5.78
C SER A 107 8.06 11.69 6.24
N CYS A 108 8.62 10.49 6.04
CA CYS A 108 8.06 9.25 6.58
C CYS A 108 8.11 9.25 8.12
N ARG A 109 9.24 9.63 8.73
CA ARG A 109 9.38 9.71 10.19
C ARG A 109 8.44 10.74 10.82
N GLU A 110 8.30 11.89 10.21
CA GLU A 110 7.37 12.94 10.66
C GLU A 110 5.93 12.44 10.67
N MET A 111 5.50 11.82 9.57
CA MET A 111 4.16 11.22 9.46
C MET A 111 3.96 10.13 10.52
N LEU A 112 4.90 9.18 10.65
CA LEU A 112 4.82 8.10 11.63
C LEU A 112 4.80 8.63 13.08
N THR A 113 5.62 9.64 13.39
CA THR A 113 5.64 10.27 14.71
C THR A 113 4.30 10.92 15.05
N SER A 114 3.69 11.57 14.07
CA SER A 114 2.36 12.18 14.22
C SER A 114 1.27 11.12 14.40
N MET A 115 1.29 10.07 13.61
CA MET A 115 0.34 8.96 13.69
C MET A 115 0.41 8.22 15.03
N LYS A 116 1.62 7.93 15.53
CA LYS A 116 1.84 7.23 16.81
C LYS A 116 1.30 7.97 18.03
N LYS A 117 1.09 9.27 17.96
CA LYS A 117 0.45 10.06 19.04
C LYS A 117 -1.06 9.76 19.15
N MET A 118 -1.67 9.25 18.09
CA MET A 118 -3.12 9.09 17.96
C MET A 118 -3.54 7.61 17.89
N TRP A 119 -2.74 6.78 17.23
CA TRP A 119 -3.02 5.38 16.97
C TRP A 119 -1.88 4.49 17.44
N SER A 120 -2.19 3.42 18.14
CA SER A 120 -1.20 2.41 18.51
C SER A 120 -0.74 1.60 17.29
N GLU A 121 0.40 0.93 17.40
CA GLU A 121 0.89 0.06 16.32
C GLU A 121 -0.06 -1.09 16.02
N ASN A 122 -0.73 -1.64 17.04
CA ASN A 122 -1.70 -2.72 16.88
C ASN A 122 -3.00 -2.28 16.18
N GLU A 123 -3.27 -0.98 16.11
CA GLU A 123 -4.40 -0.41 15.39
C GLU A 123 -4.03 0.04 13.98
N THR A 124 -2.73 0.15 13.66
CA THR A 124 -2.25 0.77 12.42
C THR A 124 -1.79 -0.28 11.41
N PHE A 125 -2.43 -0.30 10.26
CA PHE A 125 -2.13 -1.21 9.15
C PHE A 125 -1.65 -0.40 7.94
N ARG A 126 -0.44 -0.70 7.50
CA ARG A 126 0.19 -0.10 6.31
C ARG A 126 0.11 -1.09 5.17
N ILE A 127 -0.52 -0.69 4.07
CA ILE A 127 -0.77 -1.58 2.94
C ILE A 127 0.40 -1.56 1.97
N ASP A 128 0.96 -2.75 1.73
CA ASP A 128 1.65 -3.09 0.50
C ASP A 128 0.84 -4.19 -0.20
N HIS A 129 0.12 -3.82 -1.27
CA HIS A 129 -0.84 -4.73 -1.92
C HIS A 129 -0.17 -5.92 -2.63
N TYR A 130 1.15 -5.85 -2.89
CA TYR A 130 1.87 -7.01 -3.41
C TYR A 130 1.94 -8.16 -2.40
N LEU A 131 1.99 -7.85 -1.10
CA LEU A 131 1.89 -8.85 -0.05
C LEU A 131 0.53 -9.57 -0.02
N GLY A 132 -0.47 -9.02 -0.69
CA GLY A 132 -1.78 -9.65 -0.89
C GLY A 132 -1.83 -10.65 -2.05
N LYS A 133 -0.86 -10.64 -2.97
CA LYS A 133 -0.82 -11.57 -4.10
C LYS A 133 -0.50 -12.99 -3.61
N GLU A 134 -1.24 -13.98 -4.11
CA GLU A 134 -1.07 -15.39 -3.68
C GLU A 134 0.36 -15.90 -3.84
N MET A 135 0.98 -15.60 -4.98
CA MET A 135 2.37 -15.96 -5.24
C MET A 135 3.32 -15.43 -4.17
N ILE A 136 3.12 -14.19 -3.70
CA ILE A 136 3.97 -13.59 -2.67
C ILE A 136 3.68 -14.19 -1.29
N LYS A 137 2.40 -14.43 -0.96
CA LYS A 137 2.03 -15.12 0.28
C LYS A 137 2.63 -16.52 0.38
N ASN A 138 2.75 -17.19 -0.76
CA ASN A 138 3.30 -18.56 -0.82
C ASN A 138 4.83 -18.64 -0.60
N ILE A 139 5.56 -17.52 -0.60
CA ILE A 139 7.01 -17.53 -0.35
C ILE A 139 7.32 -18.09 1.05
N LEU A 140 6.59 -17.66 2.08
CA LEU A 140 6.84 -18.14 3.46
C LEU A 140 6.59 -19.63 3.62
N PRO A 141 5.42 -20.20 3.28
CA PRO A 141 5.19 -21.61 3.39
C PRO A 141 6.06 -22.43 2.41
N PHE A 142 6.41 -21.90 1.25
CA PHE A 142 7.33 -22.54 0.32
C PHE A 142 8.72 -22.72 0.95
N ARG A 143 9.27 -21.65 1.53
CA ARG A 143 10.59 -21.69 2.15
C ARG A 143 10.59 -22.50 3.45
N PHE A 144 9.80 -22.08 4.40
CA PHE A 144 9.88 -22.55 5.79
C PHE A 144 8.95 -23.74 6.11
N GLY A 145 8.01 -24.06 5.22
CA GLY A 145 7.22 -25.28 5.28
C GLY A 145 7.90 -26.51 4.62
N ASN A 146 9.04 -26.30 3.95
CA ASN A 146 9.77 -27.34 3.24
C ASN A 146 11.25 -27.32 3.64
N GLY A 147 11.63 -28.05 4.66
CA GLY A 147 13.02 -28.07 5.16
C GLY A 147 14.08 -28.36 4.10
N PHE A 148 13.75 -29.12 3.06
CA PHE A 148 14.63 -29.35 1.90
C PHE A 148 14.92 -28.01 1.15
N ILE A 149 13.91 -27.19 0.92
CA ILE A 149 14.04 -25.90 0.21
C ILE A 149 14.91 -24.96 1.04
N GLU A 150 14.66 -24.87 2.34
CA GLU A 150 15.43 -23.99 3.22
C GLU A 150 16.91 -24.37 3.26
N HIS A 151 17.23 -25.66 3.24
CA HIS A 151 18.62 -26.12 3.17
C HIS A 151 19.32 -25.80 1.85
N MET A 152 18.58 -25.62 0.77
CA MET A 152 19.13 -25.23 -0.54
C MET A 152 19.25 -23.72 -0.70
N LEU A 153 18.42 -22.95 -0.04
CA LEU A 153 18.37 -21.49 -0.18
C LEU A 153 19.30 -20.79 0.83
N ASN A 154 20.58 -21.05 0.72
CA ASN A 154 21.61 -20.44 1.56
C ASN A 154 22.83 -20.01 0.72
N ASN A 155 23.71 -19.24 1.31
CA ASN A 155 24.88 -18.64 0.63
C ASN A 155 25.96 -19.66 0.18
N SER A 156 25.87 -20.91 0.58
CA SER A 156 26.79 -21.96 0.11
C SER A 156 26.27 -22.68 -1.15
N MET A 157 24.97 -22.58 -1.42
CA MET A 157 24.31 -23.27 -2.53
C MET A 157 23.81 -22.30 -3.62
N VAL A 158 23.47 -21.08 -3.24
CA VAL A 158 22.94 -20.05 -4.15
C VAL A 158 24.00 -19.02 -4.46
N ASP A 159 24.37 -18.93 -5.72
CA ASP A 159 25.35 -17.97 -6.20
C ASP A 159 24.78 -16.55 -6.34
N ASN A 160 23.60 -16.43 -6.90
CA ASN A 160 22.92 -15.14 -7.04
C ASN A 160 21.39 -15.27 -7.03
N VAL A 161 20.70 -14.17 -6.72
CA VAL A 161 19.25 -14.06 -6.80
C VAL A 161 18.88 -12.81 -7.59
N GLN A 162 18.03 -12.96 -8.61
CA GLN A 162 17.57 -11.86 -9.43
C GLN A 162 16.06 -11.64 -9.25
N PHE A 163 15.68 -10.41 -8.87
CA PHE A 163 14.30 -10.00 -8.78
C PHE A 163 13.94 -9.10 -9.95
N THR A 164 13.03 -9.56 -10.79
CA THR A 164 12.63 -8.81 -11.97
C THR A 164 11.14 -8.45 -11.90
N PHE A 165 10.85 -7.16 -12.01
CA PHE A 165 9.50 -6.64 -12.19
C PHE A 165 9.37 -6.07 -13.59
N LYS A 166 8.41 -6.57 -14.35
CA LYS A 166 8.07 -6.06 -15.68
C LYS A 166 6.57 -5.83 -15.77
N GLU A 167 6.19 -4.67 -16.28
CA GLU A 167 4.81 -4.35 -16.61
C GLU A 167 4.67 -4.22 -18.13
N PRO A 168 3.62 -4.79 -18.74
CA PRO A 168 3.44 -4.77 -20.20
C PRO A 168 2.89 -3.44 -20.74
N PHE A 169 2.67 -2.47 -19.85
CA PHE A 169 2.08 -1.15 -20.12
C PHE A 169 2.99 -0.03 -19.61
N GLY A 170 2.75 1.18 -20.08
CA GLY A 170 3.46 2.39 -19.67
C GLY A 170 2.80 3.10 -18.49
N THR A 171 2.91 4.41 -18.45
CA THR A 171 2.30 5.25 -17.38
C THR A 171 0.78 5.37 -17.50
N GLU A 172 0.22 5.28 -18.70
CA GLU A 172 -1.22 5.21 -19.01
C GLU A 172 -2.06 6.25 -18.24
N GLY A 173 -1.73 7.52 -18.39
CA GLY A 173 -2.43 8.63 -17.75
C GLY A 173 -1.96 8.93 -16.32
N ARG A 174 -0.97 8.23 -15.78
CA ARG A 174 -0.36 8.47 -14.46
C ARG A 174 0.98 9.20 -14.52
N GLY A 175 1.36 9.75 -15.69
CA GLY A 175 2.65 10.38 -15.92
C GLY A 175 2.97 11.50 -14.93
N GLY A 176 2.01 12.36 -14.60
CA GLY A 176 2.20 13.44 -13.64
C GLY A 176 2.52 13.01 -12.21
N TYR A 177 2.04 11.85 -11.77
CA TYR A 177 2.44 11.23 -10.52
C TYR A 177 3.82 10.60 -10.64
N PHE A 178 4.00 9.77 -11.68
CA PHE A 178 5.22 8.98 -11.87
C PHE A 178 6.45 9.86 -12.05
N ASP A 179 6.30 10.98 -12.73
CA ASP A 179 7.38 11.95 -12.97
C ASP A 179 8.01 12.48 -11.68
N LYS A 180 7.20 12.66 -10.64
CA LYS A 180 7.63 13.15 -9.32
C LYS A 180 8.21 12.07 -8.40
N PHE A 181 7.76 10.83 -8.57
CA PHE A 181 8.13 9.72 -7.67
C PHE A 181 9.19 8.79 -8.27
N GLY A 182 9.04 8.42 -9.53
CA GLY A 182 9.91 7.48 -10.23
C GLY A 182 9.76 6.04 -9.76
N ILE A 183 10.37 5.11 -10.52
CA ILE A 183 10.23 3.65 -10.29
C ILE A 183 10.85 3.19 -8.97
N ILE A 184 11.89 3.87 -8.50
CA ILE A 184 12.58 3.51 -7.25
C ILE A 184 11.60 3.61 -6.07
N ARG A 185 10.88 4.74 -5.97
CA ARG A 185 9.91 4.95 -4.88
C ARG A 185 8.60 4.22 -5.12
N ASP A 186 8.18 4.06 -6.38
CA ASP A 186 6.87 3.46 -6.66
C ASP A 186 6.89 1.94 -6.57
N ILE A 187 8.00 1.28 -6.92
CA ILE A 187 8.10 -0.19 -6.98
C ILE A 187 9.24 -0.76 -6.12
N GLN A 188 10.46 -0.22 -6.25
CA GLN A 188 11.64 -0.87 -5.70
C GLN A 188 11.68 -0.78 -4.16
N GLN A 189 11.48 0.41 -3.60
CA GLN A 189 11.60 0.67 -2.16
C GLN A 189 10.39 0.18 -1.35
N ASN A 190 9.36 -0.33 -2.00
CA ASN A 190 8.20 -0.91 -1.35
C ASN A 190 8.00 -2.37 -1.79
N HIS A 191 7.30 -2.61 -2.87
CA HIS A 191 6.90 -3.95 -3.31
C HIS A 191 8.10 -4.89 -3.51
N LEU A 192 9.11 -4.45 -4.26
CA LEU A 192 10.28 -5.28 -4.54
C LEU A 192 11.11 -5.54 -3.30
N CYS A 193 11.26 -4.54 -2.42
CA CYS A 193 11.93 -4.68 -1.14
C CYS A 193 11.20 -5.67 -0.21
N GLN A 194 9.88 -5.71 -0.22
CA GLN A 194 9.11 -6.69 0.54
C GLN A 194 9.30 -8.11 0.00
N VAL A 195 9.25 -8.30 -1.33
CA VAL A 195 9.49 -9.60 -1.96
C VAL A 195 10.91 -10.09 -1.66
N PHE A 196 11.90 -9.20 -1.84
CA PHE A 196 13.29 -9.46 -1.48
C PHE A 196 13.40 -9.92 -0.02
N SER A 197 12.79 -9.17 0.91
CA SER A 197 12.87 -9.48 2.34
C SER A 197 12.26 -10.85 2.66
N LEU A 198 11.10 -11.18 2.11
CA LEU A 198 10.45 -12.48 2.34
C LEU A 198 11.25 -13.63 1.74
N PHE A 199 11.92 -13.41 0.61
CA PHE A 199 12.66 -14.46 -0.09
C PHE A 199 14.05 -14.70 0.50
N THR A 200 14.69 -13.71 1.13
CA THR A 200 16.10 -13.79 1.57
C THR A 200 16.29 -13.70 3.08
N MET A 201 15.26 -13.33 3.88
CA MET A 201 15.40 -13.32 5.34
C MET A 201 15.66 -14.72 5.91
N ASP A 202 16.31 -14.77 7.07
CA ASP A 202 16.41 -15.99 7.85
C ASP A 202 15.02 -16.47 8.30
N GLU A 203 14.91 -17.76 8.64
CA GLU A 203 13.69 -18.30 9.23
C GLU A 203 13.34 -17.54 10.52
N PRO A 204 12.10 -17.02 10.63
CA PRO A 204 11.67 -16.36 11.86
C PRO A 204 11.49 -17.41 12.99
N GLU A 205 11.70 -17.01 14.24
CA GLU A 205 11.55 -17.91 15.42
C GLU A 205 10.16 -18.56 15.49
N ASN A 206 9.16 -17.87 14.97
CA ASN A 206 7.79 -18.37 14.82
C ASN A 206 7.07 -17.50 13.77
N PHE A 207 5.84 -17.88 13.39
CA PHE A 207 5.06 -17.15 12.39
C PHE A 207 4.17 -16.02 12.98
N SER A 208 4.53 -15.49 14.16
CA SER A 208 3.86 -14.27 14.65
C SER A 208 4.22 -13.06 13.77
N PRO A 209 3.34 -12.06 13.70
CA PRO A 209 3.63 -10.83 12.95
C PRO A 209 4.93 -10.14 13.40
N GLU A 210 5.23 -10.18 14.67
CA GLU A 210 6.45 -9.61 15.28
C GLU A 210 7.70 -10.34 14.82
N ALA A 211 7.73 -11.67 14.94
CA ALA A 211 8.89 -12.47 14.54
C ALA A 211 9.20 -12.33 13.04
N ILE A 212 8.17 -12.26 12.19
CA ILE A 212 8.35 -12.03 10.74
C ILE A 212 8.92 -10.62 10.50
N ARG A 213 8.45 -9.58 11.22
CA ARG A 213 9.01 -8.23 11.12
C ARG A 213 10.47 -8.17 11.57
N ASP A 214 10.80 -8.84 12.67
CA ASP A 214 12.14 -8.87 13.21
C ASP A 214 13.12 -9.56 12.26
N ALA A 215 12.73 -10.67 11.64
CA ALA A 215 13.52 -11.34 10.60
C ALA A 215 13.79 -10.42 9.40
N LYS A 216 12.77 -9.69 8.91
CA LYS A 216 12.95 -8.68 7.85
C LYS A 216 13.89 -7.56 8.27
N VAL A 217 13.75 -7.04 9.49
CA VAL A 217 14.60 -5.96 10.02
C VAL A 217 16.05 -6.45 10.15
N LYS A 218 16.28 -7.67 10.64
CA LYS A 218 17.60 -8.29 10.72
C LYS A 218 18.28 -8.34 9.36
N LEU A 219 17.56 -8.84 8.33
CA LEU A 219 18.04 -8.85 6.96
C LEU A 219 18.39 -7.44 6.47
N LEU A 220 17.43 -6.51 6.54
CA LEU A 220 17.62 -5.17 5.98
C LEU A 220 18.75 -4.39 6.63
N ARG A 221 19.08 -4.67 7.89
CA ARG A 221 20.25 -4.09 8.58
C ARG A 221 21.58 -4.64 8.06
N SER A 222 21.60 -5.83 7.46
CA SER A 222 22.79 -6.43 6.87
C SER A 222 23.03 -6.01 5.42
N VAL A 223 22.00 -5.48 4.75
CA VAL A 223 22.10 -5.00 3.35
C VAL A 223 22.99 -3.77 3.30
N ARG A 224 24.00 -3.80 2.44
CA ARG A 224 24.87 -2.64 2.19
C ARG A 224 24.07 -1.52 1.49
N PRO A 225 24.35 -0.26 1.79
CA PRO A 225 23.74 0.84 1.06
C PRO A 225 24.05 0.77 -0.43
N ILE A 226 23.03 0.94 -1.26
CA ILE A 226 23.17 0.99 -2.72
C ILE A 226 23.76 2.35 -3.11
N SER A 227 24.88 2.35 -3.82
CA SER A 227 25.44 3.55 -4.41
C SER A 227 24.87 3.81 -5.81
N LYS A 228 25.10 5.02 -6.33
CA LYS A 228 24.70 5.36 -7.71
C LYS A 228 25.40 4.50 -8.75
N ASP A 229 26.61 4.02 -8.46
CA ASP A 229 27.40 3.18 -9.36
C ASP A 229 26.82 1.78 -9.53
N HIS A 230 25.96 1.36 -8.60
CA HIS A 230 25.23 0.09 -8.67
C HIS A 230 23.86 0.21 -9.32
N ALA A 231 23.51 1.37 -9.90
CA ALA A 231 22.18 1.63 -10.44
C ALA A 231 22.28 2.16 -11.87
N LEU A 232 21.65 1.47 -12.81
CA LEU A 232 21.45 1.95 -14.17
C LEU A 232 20.02 2.47 -14.29
N LEU A 233 19.88 3.75 -14.61
CA LEU A 233 18.60 4.41 -14.80
C LEU A 233 18.30 4.55 -16.28
N GLY A 234 17.07 4.29 -16.69
CA GLY A 234 16.64 4.44 -18.07
C GLY A 234 15.20 4.94 -18.19
N GLN A 235 14.87 5.39 -19.39
CA GLN A 235 13.52 5.79 -19.75
C GLN A 235 13.12 5.06 -21.02
N TYR A 236 11.92 4.48 -21.06
CA TYR A 236 11.46 3.82 -22.28
C TYR A 236 11.10 4.82 -23.37
N THR A 237 11.47 4.50 -24.59
CA THR A 237 11.19 5.30 -25.79
C THR A 237 10.07 4.65 -26.61
N ALA A 238 9.50 5.42 -27.54
CA ALA A 238 8.51 4.91 -28.48
C ALA A 238 9.08 3.76 -29.32
N THR A 239 8.22 2.80 -29.63
CA THR A 239 8.43 1.76 -30.61
C THR A 239 7.41 1.91 -31.72
N GLU A 240 7.44 1.03 -32.75
CA GLU A 240 6.45 1.06 -33.83
C GLU A 240 5.02 0.90 -33.33
N ASP A 241 4.82 0.11 -32.27
CA ASP A 241 3.51 -0.27 -31.74
C ASP A 241 3.12 0.41 -30.41
N LYS A 242 4.04 1.09 -29.72
CA LYS A 242 3.80 1.65 -28.38
C LYS A 242 4.42 3.03 -28.21
N PRO A 243 3.69 3.95 -27.56
CA PRO A 243 4.22 5.27 -27.23
C PRO A 243 5.37 5.18 -26.21
N GLY A 244 6.30 6.11 -26.28
CA GLY A 244 7.32 6.32 -25.27
C GLY A 244 6.79 7.09 -24.08
N TYR A 245 7.60 7.22 -23.04
CA TYR A 245 7.23 7.93 -21.83
C TYR A 245 6.77 9.38 -22.07
N LYS A 246 7.51 10.10 -22.90
CA LYS A 246 7.24 11.52 -23.21
C LYS A 246 6.03 11.74 -24.12
N ASP A 247 5.50 10.67 -24.69
CA ASP A 247 4.31 10.71 -25.53
C ASP A 247 3.01 10.63 -24.71
N ASP A 248 3.09 10.28 -23.42
CA ASP A 248 1.94 10.30 -22.49
C ASP A 248 1.56 11.75 -22.18
N GLU A 249 0.31 12.12 -22.47
CA GLU A 249 -0.22 13.48 -22.31
C GLU A 249 -0.15 14.01 -20.87
N THR A 250 -0.08 13.11 -19.88
CA THR A 250 -0.01 13.46 -18.45
C THR A 250 1.41 13.68 -17.95
N VAL A 251 2.41 13.36 -18.77
CA VAL A 251 3.82 13.64 -18.46
C VAL A 251 4.11 15.13 -18.73
N PRO A 252 4.74 15.86 -17.78
CA PRO A 252 5.14 17.23 -18.01
C PRO A 252 6.08 17.36 -19.23
N LYS A 253 5.81 18.33 -20.10
CA LYS A 253 6.59 18.54 -21.32
C LYS A 253 8.07 18.84 -21.08
N ASP A 254 8.38 19.41 -19.92
CA ASP A 254 9.71 19.74 -19.43
C ASP A 254 10.33 18.63 -18.55
N SER A 255 9.69 17.46 -18.51
CA SER A 255 10.18 16.32 -17.73
C SER A 255 11.59 15.93 -18.12
N ASN A 256 12.45 15.83 -17.11
CA ASN A 256 13.81 15.31 -17.19
C ASN A 256 14.02 14.10 -16.27
N THR A 257 12.96 13.43 -15.86
CA THR A 257 13.08 12.27 -14.96
C THR A 257 13.81 11.12 -15.64
N PRO A 258 14.90 10.61 -15.05
CA PRO A 258 15.64 9.48 -15.60
C PRO A 258 15.11 8.12 -15.12
N THR A 259 14.11 8.09 -14.20
CA THR A 259 13.87 6.94 -13.33
C THR A 259 12.64 6.14 -13.71
N LEU A 260 12.51 5.70 -14.95
CA LEU A 260 11.38 4.86 -15.40
C LEU A 260 11.71 3.37 -15.48
N SER A 261 12.98 3.05 -15.59
CA SER A 261 13.49 1.70 -15.49
C SER A 261 14.74 1.72 -14.63
N LEU A 262 14.89 0.73 -13.80
CA LEU A 262 16.05 0.57 -12.96
C LEU A 262 16.54 -0.86 -13.06
N ILE A 263 17.81 -1.01 -13.40
CA ILE A 263 18.54 -2.27 -13.21
C ILE A 263 19.50 -2.03 -12.05
N HIS A 264 19.31 -2.79 -10.98
CA HIS A 264 20.24 -2.85 -9.86
C HIS A 264 21.11 -4.09 -10.01
N ILE A 265 22.40 -3.89 -10.08
CA ILE A 265 23.40 -4.96 -10.11
C ILE A 265 24.14 -4.85 -8.77
N SER A 266 23.99 -5.85 -7.88
CA SER A 266 24.86 -6.01 -6.73
C SER A 266 25.67 -7.28 -6.92
N GLU A 267 26.94 -7.18 -6.72
CA GLU A 267 27.80 -8.34 -6.51
C GLU A 267 27.64 -8.85 -5.07
N PRO A 268 27.78 -10.16 -4.83
CA PRO A 268 27.60 -10.77 -3.53
C PRO A 268 28.53 -10.27 -2.43
#